data_5b446fe98ba5731250e940f2bf452797
#
_entry.id   5b446fe98ba5731250e940f2bf452797
#
_cell.length_a   1.000
_cell.length_b   1.000
_cell.length_c   1.000
_cell.angle_alpha   90.00
_cell.angle_beta   90.00
_cell.angle_gamma   90.00
#
_symmetry.space_group_name_H-M   'P 1'
#
loop_
_entity.id
_entity.type
_entity.pdbx_description
1 polymer ?
#
loop_
_entity_poly.entity_id
_entity_poly.type
_entity_poly.pdbx_seq_one_letter_code
_entity_poly.pdbx_strand_id
1 'polypeptide(L)'
;MNRVPSGAHVLHTDTTNFSLHGDYENSDPDPRTIEITYGHPKDNRWDLKRFVLSMVCNQQGIPLFVKTLSGNASDKKTLVQTVKKIQKSLKLSDKVYHIADSAIYSEDNITELGKRTLWITRVPATITEVKDLLGADIELESCTDARYSYHEVISSYGGIEQKWALIQSEEMKKRKEKTFNKNIEKDRKAAQRSLDKLKKTEYACYEDAKRAANTWLSKHQRYQFEKLSIEAKSRRMNGKRGRPKKGE
;
A
#
# COMPACT_ATOMS: atom_id res chain seq x y z
N MET A 1 -22.66 -2.94 16.81
CA MET A 1 -21.95 -1.71 16.38
C MET A 1 -22.41 -0.55 17.27
N ASN A 2 -21.59 -0.13 18.22
CA ASN A 2 -21.91 1.03 19.05
C ASN A 2 -21.90 2.25 18.13
N ARG A 3 -23.06 2.83 17.88
CA ARG A 3 -23.18 4.10 17.16
C ARG A 3 -22.37 5.16 17.91
N VAL A 4 -21.73 6.07 17.18
CA VAL A 4 -21.21 7.29 17.79
C VAL A 4 -22.34 7.89 18.62
N PRO A 5 -22.18 8.12 19.92
CA PRO A 5 -23.28 8.58 20.77
C PRO A 5 -23.94 9.82 20.18
N SER A 6 -25.26 9.90 20.26
CA SER A 6 -26.00 11.11 19.85
C SER A 6 -25.46 12.30 20.63
N GLY A 7 -24.93 13.32 19.93
CA GLY A 7 -24.26 14.47 20.51
C GLY A 7 -22.73 14.40 20.56
N ALA A 8 -22.09 13.30 20.12
CA ALA A 8 -20.65 13.29 19.93
C ALA A 8 -20.28 14.02 18.64
N HIS A 9 -19.29 14.88 18.73
CA HIS A 9 -18.73 15.54 17.54
C HIS A 9 -17.72 14.64 16.86
N VAL A 10 -17.77 14.59 15.52
CA VAL A 10 -16.83 13.85 14.70
C VAL A 10 -16.05 14.84 13.85
N LEU A 11 -14.73 14.77 13.91
CA LEU A 11 -13.82 15.59 13.14
C LEU A 11 -13.03 14.69 12.18
N HIS A 12 -13.07 15.00 10.90
CA HIS A 12 -12.31 14.34 9.86
C HIS A 12 -11.05 15.13 9.55
N THR A 13 -9.89 14.50 9.72
CA THR A 13 -8.58 15.11 9.46
C THR A 13 -7.91 14.41 8.31
N ASP A 14 -7.53 15.16 7.28
CA ASP A 14 -6.80 14.65 6.13
C ASP A 14 -5.79 15.68 5.62
N THR A 15 -4.84 15.20 4.81
CA THR A 15 -3.85 16.02 4.12
C THR A 15 -3.95 15.81 2.62
N THR A 16 -3.81 16.87 1.85
CA THR A 16 -3.80 16.83 0.38
C THR A 16 -2.57 17.54 -0.16
N ASN A 17 -1.93 16.94 -1.16
CA ASN A 17 -0.78 17.53 -1.84
C ASN A 17 -1.25 18.32 -3.06
N PHE A 18 -0.68 19.51 -3.25
CA PHE A 18 -0.85 20.32 -4.45
C PHE A 18 0.48 20.36 -5.19
N SER A 19 0.54 19.71 -6.35
CA SER A 19 1.71 19.73 -7.23
C SER A 19 1.70 21.00 -8.07
N LEU A 20 2.83 21.67 -8.17
CA LEU A 20 2.97 22.97 -8.83
C LEU A 20 4.01 22.92 -9.95
N HIS A 21 3.73 23.62 -11.03
CA HIS A 21 4.67 23.84 -12.13
C HIS A 21 5.35 25.20 -11.95
N GLY A 22 6.68 25.24 -12.01
CA GLY A 22 7.48 26.44 -11.88
C GLY A 22 8.69 26.25 -10.96
N ASP A 23 9.56 27.22 -10.89
CA ASP A 23 10.84 27.09 -10.19
C ASP A 23 10.72 27.31 -8.68
N TYR A 24 9.81 28.14 -8.22
CA TYR A 24 9.52 28.40 -6.79
C TYR A 24 10.78 28.40 -5.92
N GLU A 25 11.66 29.34 -6.18
CA GLU A 25 12.81 29.56 -5.31
C GLU A 25 12.38 30.43 -4.12
N ASN A 26 12.65 29.94 -2.91
CA ASN A 26 12.43 30.75 -1.71
C ASN A 26 13.53 31.80 -1.60
N SER A 27 13.22 33.03 -2.00
CA SER A 27 14.12 34.16 -1.89
C SER A 27 14.12 34.83 -0.51
N ASP A 28 13.20 34.46 0.36
CA ASP A 28 13.08 35.04 1.70
C ASP A 28 12.87 33.95 2.77
N PRO A 29 13.82 33.75 3.69
CA PRO A 29 13.75 32.72 4.73
C PRO A 29 12.89 33.11 5.94
N ASP A 30 11.70 33.70 5.75
CA ASP A 30 10.77 33.88 6.86
C ASP A 30 10.35 32.49 7.39
N PRO A 31 10.65 32.13 8.65
CA PRO A 31 10.31 30.84 9.23
C PRO A 31 8.79 30.57 9.29
N ARG A 32 7.97 31.56 9.01
CA ARG A 32 6.50 31.44 8.92
C ARG A 32 6.04 31.07 7.51
N THR A 33 6.88 31.21 6.51
CA THR A 33 6.59 30.90 5.10
C THR A 33 6.76 29.40 4.86
N ILE A 34 5.81 28.79 4.14
CA ILE A 34 5.94 27.41 3.71
C ILE A 34 6.94 27.32 2.55
N GLU A 35 7.67 26.21 2.52
CA GLU A 35 8.58 25.91 1.43
C GLU A 35 7.85 25.08 0.36
N ILE A 36 7.83 25.59 -0.88
CA ILE A 36 7.35 24.84 -2.04
C ILE A 36 8.53 24.00 -2.54
N THR A 37 8.54 22.73 -2.19
CA THR A 37 9.68 21.84 -2.39
C THR A 37 9.25 20.44 -2.81
N TYR A 38 10.22 19.60 -3.14
CA TYR A 38 9.96 18.18 -3.41
C TYR A 38 9.59 17.43 -2.13
N GLY A 39 8.69 16.46 -2.24
CA GLY A 39 8.23 15.62 -1.15
C GLY A 39 7.63 14.33 -1.68
N HIS A 40 6.92 13.59 -0.85
CA HIS A 40 6.30 12.33 -1.26
C HIS A 40 4.99 12.58 -2.02
N PRO A 41 4.93 12.29 -3.36
CA PRO A 41 3.75 12.57 -4.16
C PRO A 41 2.65 11.51 -3.98
N LYS A 42 1.40 11.94 -3.76
CA LYS A 42 0.24 11.05 -3.83
C LYS A 42 -0.18 10.73 -5.28
N ASP A 43 0.26 11.55 -6.24
CA ASP A 43 -0.03 11.47 -7.68
C ASP A 43 1.11 10.87 -8.53
N ASN A 44 2.18 10.39 -7.89
CA ASN A 44 3.41 9.87 -8.51
C ASN A 44 4.18 10.89 -9.39
N ARG A 45 3.93 12.19 -9.24
CA ARG A 45 4.64 13.27 -9.95
C ARG A 45 5.86 13.72 -9.14
N TRP A 46 6.91 12.92 -9.17
CA TRP A 46 8.19 13.19 -8.48
C TRP A 46 8.96 14.37 -9.07
N ASP A 47 8.61 14.76 -10.28
CA ASP A 47 9.17 15.85 -11.05
C ASP A 47 8.66 17.24 -10.63
N LEU A 48 7.61 17.30 -9.78
CA LEU A 48 7.00 18.56 -9.40
C LEU A 48 7.26 18.91 -7.93
N LYS A 49 7.52 20.18 -7.69
CA LYS A 49 7.47 20.77 -6.34
C LYS A 49 6.01 20.85 -5.86
N ARG A 50 5.81 20.96 -4.56
CA ARG A 50 4.47 20.91 -3.95
C ARG A 50 4.41 21.66 -2.63
N PHE A 51 3.19 21.88 -2.16
CA PHE A 51 2.87 22.12 -0.77
C PHE A 51 1.79 21.15 -0.29
N VAL A 52 1.64 21.02 1.01
CA VAL A 52 0.65 20.15 1.63
C VAL A 52 -0.41 21.01 2.31
N LEU A 53 -1.67 20.67 2.09
CA LEU A 53 -2.81 21.26 2.81
C LEU A 53 -3.30 20.25 3.84
N SER A 54 -3.26 20.63 5.11
CA SER A 54 -3.92 19.90 6.20
C SER A 54 -5.26 20.53 6.50
N MET A 55 -6.31 19.74 6.48
CA MET A 55 -7.68 20.22 6.68
C MET A 55 -8.42 19.36 7.70
N VAL A 56 -9.24 19.99 8.51
CA VAL A 56 -10.16 19.32 9.41
C VAL A 56 -11.58 19.81 9.17
N CYS A 57 -12.46 18.87 8.93
CA CYS A 57 -13.87 19.09 8.69
C CYS A 57 -14.71 18.48 9.82
N ASN A 58 -15.87 19.06 10.07
CA ASN A 58 -16.87 18.44 10.93
C ASN A 58 -17.61 17.31 10.18
N GLN A 59 -18.56 16.67 10.85
CA GLN A 59 -19.38 15.60 10.29
C GLN A 59 -20.28 16.01 9.11
N GLN A 60 -20.52 17.31 8.92
CA GLN A 60 -21.26 17.88 7.78
C GLN A 60 -20.33 18.25 6.61
N GLY A 61 -19.01 18.01 6.74
CA GLY A 61 -18.02 18.39 5.73
C GLY A 61 -17.61 19.86 5.75
N ILE A 62 -18.01 20.62 6.78
CA ILE A 62 -17.64 22.04 6.92
C ILE A 62 -16.19 22.12 7.43
N PRO A 63 -15.28 22.81 6.72
CA PRO A 63 -13.91 23.02 7.20
C PRO A 63 -13.89 23.87 8.45
N LEU A 64 -13.30 23.36 9.53
CA LEU A 64 -13.10 24.06 10.80
C LEU A 64 -11.66 24.56 10.96
N PHE A 65 -10.73 23.89 10.28
CA PHE A 65 -9.32 24.22 10.34
C PHE A 65 -8.65 23.90 9.03
N VAL A 66 -7.81 24.82 8.56
CA VAL A 66 -7.00 24.66 7.36
C VAL A 66 -5.61 25.19 7.65
N LYS A 67 -4.58 24.44 7.27
CA LYS A 67 -3.18 24.85 7.39
C LYS A 67 -2.40 24.38 6.17
N THR A 68 -1.64 25.31 5.58
CA THR A 68 -0.61 24.99 4.58
C THR A 68 0.68 24.54 5.26
N LEU A 69 1.38 23.63 4.64
CA LEU A 69 2.63 23.04 5.12
C LEU A 69 3.62 22.94 3.97
N SER A 70 4.90 22.91 4.27
CA SER A 70 5.95 22.70 3.27
C SER A 70 5.78 21.38 2.54
N GLY A 71 6.24 21.30 1.29
CA GLY A 71 6.03 20.16 0.41
C GLY A 71 6.65 18.84 0.90
N ASN A 72 7.64 18.91 1.78
CA ASN A 72 8.30 17.77 2.44
C ASN A 72 7.72 17.43 3.83
N ALA A 73 6.61 18.08 4.24
CA ALA A 73 6.00 17.81 5.53
C ALA A 73 5.53 16.35 5.64
N SER A 74 5.81 15.74 6.79
CA SER A 74 5.40 14.37 7.06
C SER A 74 3.96 14.32 7.55
N ASP A 75 3.10 13.59 6.84
CA ASP A 75 1.69 13.37 7.22
C ASP A 75 1.58 12.81 8.65
N LYS A 76 2.44 11.86 9.02
CA LYS A 76 2.42 11.21 10.33
C LYS A 76 2.52 12.20 11.50
N LYS A 77 3.52 13.07 11.46
CA LYS A 77 3.73 14.08 12.53
C LYS A 77 2.70 15.19 12.49
N THR A 78 2.32 15.61 11.29
CA THR A 78 1.39 16.71 11.07
C THR A 78 -0.01 16.40 11.59
N LEU A 79 -0.52 15.18 11.35
CA LEU A 79 -1.86 14.79 11.77
C LEU A 79 -2.03 14.87 13.29
N VAL A 80 -1.10 14.32 14.07
CA VAL A 80 -1.17 14.36 15.54
C VAL A 80 -1.12 15.80 16.07
N GLN A 81 -0.20 16.62 15.54
CA GLN A 81 -0.09 18.02 15.91
C GLN A 81 -1.38 18.80 15.57
N THR A 82 -2.00 18.50 14.44
CA THR A 82 -3.27 19.11 14.03
C THR A 82 -4.39 18.75 14.99
N VAL A 83 -4.53 17.48 15.35
CA VAL A 83 -5.51 17.00 16.32
C VAL A 83 -5.35 17.74 17.66
N LYS A 84 -4.14 17.78 18.23
CA LYS A 84 -3.86 18.46 19.49
C LYS A 84 -4.14 19.96 19.42
N LYS A 85 -3.77 20.60 18.32
CA LYS A 85 -4.01 22.04 18.12
C LYS A 85 -5.50 22.37 18.10
N ILE A 86 -6.28 21.54 17.42
CA ILE A 86 -7.73 21.72 17.34
C ILE A 86 -8.40 21.50 18.69
N GLN A 87 -8.05 20.44 19.40
CA GLN A 87 -8.56 20.19 20.75
C GLN A 87 -8.34 21.40 21.67
N LYS A 88 -7.13 21.97 21.60
CA LYS A 88 -6.79 23.17 22.39
C LYS A 88 -7.56 24.44 21.96
N SER A 89 -7.68 24.64 20.64
CA SER A 89 -8.26 25.88 20.08
C SER A 89 -9.78 25.92 20.19
N LEU A 90 -10.45 24.81 19.98
CA LEU A 90 -11.91 24.73 20.00
C LEU A 90 -12.49 24.41 21.38
N LYS A 91 -11.64 24.25 22.43
CA LYS A 91 -12.06 23.83 23.78
C LYS A 91 -13.06 22.68 23.72
N LEU A 92 -12.81 21.72 22.83
CA LEU A 92 -13.71 20.62 22.58
C LEU A 92 -13.87 19.76 23.83
N SER A 93 -15.11 19.33 24.07
CA SER A 93 -15.43 18.40 25.15
C SER A 93 -14.72 17.05 24.91
N ASP A 94 -14.57 16.26 25.98
CA ASP A 94 -13.91 14.93 25.92
C ASP A 94 -14.58 13.90 24.98
N LYS A 95 -15.72 14.25 24.36
CA LYS A 95 -16.51 13.37 23.49
C LYS A 95 -16.34 13.66 21.99
N VAL A 96 -15.18 14.12 21.56
CA VAL A 96 -14.90 14.38 20.15
C VAL A 96 -14.06 13.22 19.56
N TYR A 97 -14.58 12.59 18.51
CA TYR A 97 -13.88 11.56 17.76
C TYR A 97 -13.11 12.17 16.60
N HIS A 98 -11.81 11.91 16.54
CA HIS A 98 -10.96 12.28 15.40
C HIS A 98 -10.85 11.11 14.44
N ILE A 99 -11.30 11.30 13.21
CA ILE A 99 -11.16 10.32 12.12
C ILE A 99 -10.01 10.77 11.24
N ALA A 100 -9.03 9.90 11.04
CA ALA A 100 -7.89 10.15 10.16
C ALA A 100 -7.52 8.88 9.39
N ASP A 101 -6.68 9.02 8.37
CA ASP A 101 -6.15 7.87 7.64
C ASP A 101 -5.11 7.07 8.46
N SER A 102 -4.62 5.97 7.90
CA SER A 102 -3.66 5.09 8.58
C SER A 102 -2.30 5.74 8.87
N ALA A 103 -2.02 6.94 8.37
CA ALA A 103 -0.77 7.64 8.65
C ALA A 103 -0.65 8.06 10.12
N ILE A 104 -1.79 8.24 10.81
CA ILE A 104 -1.79 8.51 12.26
C ILE A 104 -1.39 7.28 13.09
N TYR A 105 -1.55 6.06 12.54
CA TYR A 105 -1.36 4.83 13.29
C TYR A 105 0.10 4.39 13.31
N SER A 106 0.84 4.91 14.25
CA SER A 106 2.18 4.46 14.63
C SER A 106 2.31 4.52 16.15
N GLU A 107 3.21 3.73 16.71
CA GLU A 107 3.41 3.65 18.16
C GLU A 107 3.66 5.02 18.78
N ASP A 108 4.57 5.80 18.20
CA ASP A 108 4.87 7.17 18.65
C ASP A 108 3.63 8.07 18.65
N ASN A 109 2.86 8.04 17.56
CA ASN A 109 1.68 8.88 17.41
C ASN A 109 0.57 8.49 18.41
N ILE A 110 0.35 7.19 18.60
CA ILE A 110 -0.67 6.68 19.53
C ILE A 110 -0.30 7.03 20.96
N THR A 111 0.97 6.85 21.33
CA THR A 111 1.49 7.25 22.64
C THR A 111 1.35 8.76 22.84
N GLU A 112 1.63 9.56 21.81
CA GLU A 112 1.50 11.03 21.84
C GLU A 112 0.06 11.51 21.95
N LEU A 113 -0.90 10.85 21.29
CA LEU A 113 -2.33 11.14 21.42
C LEU A 113 -2.85 10.83 22.82
N GLY A 114 -2.31 9.77 23.43
CA GLY A 114 -2.61 9.37 24.79
C GLY A 114 -4.05 8.87 24.98
N LYS A 115 -4.39 8.56 26.24
CA LYS A 115 -5.69 7.96 26.59
C LYS A 115 -6.90 8.91 26.50
N ARG A 116 -6.68 10.21 26.43
CA ARG A 116 -7.77 11.22 26.45
C ARG A 116 -8.33 11.55 25.08
N THR A 117 -7.58 11.27 24.01
CA THR A 117 -8.02 11.55 22.65
C THR A 117 -8.80 10.37 22.10
N LEU A 118 -10.04 10.58 21.71
CA LEU A 118 -10.83 9.57 21.01
C LEU A 118 -10.53 9.66 19.51
N TRP A 119 -10.11 8.55 18.91
CA TRP A 119 -9.76 8.52 17.49
C TRP A 119 -10.25 7.23 16.83
N ILE A 120 -10.49 7.32 15.53
CA ILE A 120 -10.84 6.20 14.66
C ILE A 120 -9.93 6.26 13.44
N THR A 121 -9.23 5.19 13.15
CA THR A 121 -8.37 5.10 11.98
C THR A 121 -8.25 3.66 11.49
N ARG A 122 -7.74 3.50 10.29
CA ARG A 122 -7.43 2.18 9.76
C ARG A 122 -6.07 1.71 10.31
N VAL A 123 -6.04 0.51 10.88
CA VAL A 123 -4.81 -0.13 11.32
C VAL A 123 -4.02 -0.62 10.09
N PRO A 124 -2.72 -0.32 9.98
CA PRO A 124 -1.88 -0.80 8.88
C PRO A 124 -1.70 -2.33 8.92
N ALA A 125 -1.88 -3.00 7.78
CA ALA A 125 -1.67 -4.45 7.68
C ALA A 125 -0.18 -4.86 7.75
N THR A 126 0.73 -3.92 7.99
CA THR A 126 2.17 -4.18 8.23
C THR A 126 2.45 -4.64 9.65
N ILE A 127 1.56 -4.38 10.59
CA ILE A 127 1.66 -4.77 12.01
C ILE A 127 1.50 -6.27 12.12
N THR A 128 2.35 -6.91 12.92
CA THR A 128 2.39 -8.37 13.08
C THR A 128 1.08 -8.90 13.63
N GLU A 129 0.55 -8.32 14.71
CA GLU A 129 -0.74 -8.69 15.30
C GLU A 129 -1.90 -8.64 14.30
N VAL A 130 -1.88 -7.67 13.36
CA VAL A 130 -2.89 -7.59 12.30
C VAL A 130 -2.73 -8.72 11.29
N LYS A 131 -1.48 -9.10 10.96
CA LYS A 131 -1.23 -10.23 10.04
C LYS A 131 -1.71 -11.54 10.66
N ASP A 132 -1.45 -11.73 11.94
CA ASP A 132 -1.87 -12.92 12.68
C ASP A 132 -3.40 -12.98 12.75
N LEU A 133 -4.05 -11.86 13.04
CA LEU A 133 -5.50 -11.73 13.04
C LEU A 133 -6.13 -12.02 11.65
N LEU A 134 -5.51 -11.51 10.58
CA LEU A 134 -5.99 -11.74 9.20
C LEU A 134 -5.72 -13.17 8.71
N GLY A 135 -4.76 -13.88 9.29
CA GLY A 135 -4.44 -15.28 8.99
C GLY A 135 -5.20 -16.30 9.82
N ALA A 136 -5.85 -15.87 10.89
CA ALA A 136 -6.63 -16.74 11.76
C ALA A 136 -8.01 -17.05 11.16
N ASP A 137 -8.51 -18.23 11.48
CA ASP A 137 -9.89 -18.62 11.16
C ASP A 137 -10.82 -18.03 12.22
N ILE A 138 -11.40 -16.88 11.90
CA ILE A 138 -12.20 -16.07 12.82
C ILE A 138 -13.66 -16.06 12.37
N GLU A 139 -14.55 -16.40 13.28
CA GLU A 139 -15.98 -16.23 13.07
C GLU A 139 -16.36 -14.75 13.10
N LEU A 140 -17.05 -14.32 12.03
CA LEU A 140 -17.49 -12.93 11.88
C LEU A 140 -18.97 -12.79 12.22
N GLU A 141 -19.28 -11.81 13.03
CA GLU A 141 -20.65 -11.43 13.38
C GLU A 141 -21.27 -10.58 12.27
N SER A 142 -22.57 -10.73 12.05
CA SER A 142 -23.31 -9.91 11.10
C SER A 142 -23.50 -8.49 11.61
N CYS A 143 -23.23 -7.49 10.77
CA CYS A 143 -23.58 -6.09 11.05
C CYS A 143 -25.09 -5.86 10.88
N THR A 144 -25.59 -4.75 11.42
CA THR A 144 -26.93 -4.21 11.12
C THR A 144 -27.14 -4.02 9.62
N ASP A 145 -26.09 -3.63 8.90
CA ASP A 145 -26.05 -3.63 7.44
C ASP A 145 -25.49 -4.99 6.98
N ALA A 146 -26.34 -5.81 6.39
CA ALA A 146 -26.01 -7.16 5.93
C ALA A 146 -24.88 -7.24 4.87
N ARG A 147 -24.45 -6.10 4.32
CA ARG A 147 -23.29 -6.03 3.41
C ARG A 147 -21.95 -6.17 4.15
N TYR A 148 -21.95 -6.08 5.48
CA TYR A 148 -20.76 -6.13 6.31
C TYR A 148 -20.89 -7.19 7.39
N SER A 149 -19.77 -7.82 7.69
CA SER A 149 -19.57 -8.61 8.90
C SER A 149 -18.32 -8.12 9.62
N TYR A 150 -18.24 -8.35 10.92
CA TYR A 150 -17.14 -7.84 11.72
C TYR A 150 -16.76 -8.79 12.85
N HIS A 151 -15.55 -8.59 13.37
CA HIS A 151 -15.08 -9.18 14.61
C HIS A 151 -14.33 -8.13 15.41
N GLU A 152 -14.59 -8.02 16.70
CA GLU A 152 -13.94 -7.05 17.58
C GLU A 152 -12.83 -7.70 18.41
N VAL A 153 -11.69 -7.04 18.50
CA VAL A 153 -10.53 -7.49 19.29
C VAL A 153 -10.00 -6.33 20.11
N ILE A 154 -9.57 -6.61 21.33
CA ILE A 154 -8.84 -5.65 22.16
C ILE A 154 -7.34 -5.81 21.88
N SER A 155 -6.67 -4.71 21.58
CA SER A 155 -5.23 -4.63 21.40
C SER A 155 -4.65 -3.55 22.31
N SER A 156 -3.40 -3.72 22.73
CA SER A 156 -2.65 -2.77 23.55
C SER A 156 -1.46 -2.15 22.81
N TYR A 157 -1.58 -2.02 21.49
CA TYR A 157 -0.52 -1.45 20.64
C TYR A 157 -0.14 -0.02 21.07
N GLY A 158 1.17 0.25 21.17
CA GLY A 158 1.71 1.53 21.66
C GLY A 158 1.39 1.82 23.13
N GLY A 159 1.14 0.80 23.95
CA GLY A 159 0.80 0.95 25.38
C GLY A 159 -0.59 1.55 25.64
N ILE A 160 -1.41 1.71 24.61
CA ILE A 160 -2.79 2.21 24.70
C ILE A 160 -3.74 1.08 24.34
N GLU A 161 -4.67 0.78 25.26
CA GLU A 161 -5.75 -0.17 25.00
C GLU A 161 -6.70 0.38 23.93
N GLN A 162 -6.99 -0.42 22.93
CA GLN A 162 -7.73 -0.05 21.73
C GLN A 162 -8.70 -1.15 21.37
N LYS A 163 -9.83 -0.78 20.80
CA LYS A 163 -10.75 -1.70 20.16
C LYS A 163 -10.49 -1.73 18.67
N TRP A 164 -10.09 -2.87 18.16
CA TRP A 164 -9.97 -3.11 16.72
C TRP A 164 -11.21 -3.79 16.20
N ALA A 165 -11.65 -3.40 15.02
CA ALA A 165 -12.71 -4.08 14.29
C ALA A 165 -12.15 -4.62 12.98
N LEU A 166 -12.13 -5.95 12.84
CA LEU A 166 -11.92 -6.62 11.56
C LEU A 166 -13.25 -6.56 10.80
N ILE A 167 -13.27 -5.88 9.68
CA ILE A 167 -14.49 -5.68 8.89
C ILE A 167 -14.35 -6.37 7.54
N GLN A 168 -15.28 -7.25 7.20
CA GLN A 168 -15.41 -7.83 5.88
C GLN A 168 -16.60 -7.20 5.15
N SER A 169 -16.40 -6.82 3.89
CA SER A 169 -17.42 -6.34 2.99
C SER A 169 -17.57 -7.32 1.84
N GLU A 170 -18.78 -7.81 1.59
CA GLU A 170 -19.06 -8.74 0.49
C GLU A 170 -18.71 -8.14 -0.88
N GLU A 171 -18.97 -6.86 -1.07
CA GLU A 171 -18.58 -6.17 -2.31
C GLU A 171 -17.07 -6.12 -2.49
N MET A 172 -16.34 -5.77 -1.43
CA MET A 172 -14.88 -5.74 -1.43
C MET A 172 -14.28 -7.12 -1.67
N LYS A 173 -14.86 -8.17 -1.07
CA LYS A 173 -14.45 -9.55 -1.29
C LYS A 173 -14.56 -9.92 -2.76
N LYS A 174 -15.74 -9.76 -3.36
CA LYS A 174 -15.97 -10.02 -4.80
C LYS A 174 -15.02 -9.23 -5.70
N ARG A 175 -14.78 -7.96 -5.39
CA ARG A 175 -13.85 -7.10 -6.14
C ARG A 175 -12.40 -7.60 -6.03
N LYS A 176 -11.97 -8.02 -4.84
CA LYS A 176 -10.63 -8.58 -4.60
C LYS A 176 -10.44 -9.93 -5.28
N GLU A 177 -11.43 -10.81 -5.22
CA GLU A 177 -11.42 -12.10 -5.92
C GLU A 177 -11.28 -11.92 -7.44
N LYS A 178 -12.06 -11.00 -8.02
CA LYS A 178 -11.95 -10.67 -9.45
C LYS A 178 -10.54 -10.17 -9.81
N THR A 179 -9.97 -9.32 -8.98
CA THR A 179 -8.62 -8.78 -9.19
C THR A 179 -7.56 -9.88 -9.05
N PHE A 180 -7.71 -10.75 -8.04
CA PHE A 180 -6.83 -11.88 -7.79
C PHE A 180 -6.81 -12.84 -8.99
N ASN A 181 -7.99 -13.26 -9.47
CA ASN A 181 -8.12 -14.13 -10.63
C ASN A 181 -7.52 -13.52 -11.89
N LYS A 182 -7.72 -12.21 -12.11
CA LYS A 182 -7.08 -11.47 -13.21
C LYS A 182 -5.56 -11.48 -13.11
N ASN A 183 -5.00 -11.34 -11.90
CA ASN A 183 -3.56 -11.36 -11.68
C ASN A 183 -2.98 -12.76 -11.88
N ILE A 184 -3.67 -13.82 -11.43
CA ILE A 184 -3.27 -15.21 -11.69
C ILE A 184 -3.22 -15.47 -13.20
N GLU A 185 -4.24 -15.06 -13.93
CA GLU A 185 -4.28 -15.28 -15.37
C GLU A 185 -3.20 -14.48 -16.12
N LYS A 186 -2.89 -13.27 -15.66
CA LYS A 186 -1.79 -12.46 -16.18
C LYS A 186 -0.44 -13.12 -15.92
N ASP A 187 -0.21 -13.63 -14.70
CA ASP A 187 1.02 -14.34 -14.32
C ASP A 187 1.19 -15.62 -15.15
N ARG A 188 0.11 -16.42 -15.28
CA ARG A 188 0.10 -17.63 -16.11
C ARG A 188 0.47 -17.34 -17.55
N LYS A 189 -0.10 -16.31 -18.18
CA LYS A 189 0.23 -15.90 -19.54
C LYS A 189 1.69 -15.45 -19.68
N ALA A 190 2.21 -14.73 -18.69
CA ALA A 190 3.62 -14.30 -18.68
C ALA A 190 4.56 -15.49 -18.53
N ALA A 191 4.28 -16.41 -17.61
CA ALA A 191 5.05 -17.64 -17.41
C ALA A 191 5.03 -18.50 -18.67
N GLN A 192 3.87 -18.68 -19.31
CA GLN A 192 3.75 -19.44 -20.56
C GLN A 192 4.61 -18.83 -21.69
N ARG A 193 4.56 -17.52 -21.89
CA ARG A 193 5.38 -16.83 -22.91
C ARG A 193 6.88 -17.02 -22.65
N SER A 194 7.30 -16.93 -21.38
CA SER A 194 8.71 -17.12 -21.01
C SER A 194 9.15 -18.57 -21.18
N LEU A 195 8.25 -19.55 -20.91
CA LEU A 195 8.47 -20.96 -21.15
C LEU A 195 8.58 -21.29 -22.65
N ASP A 196 7.71 -20.70 -23.46
CA ASP A 196 7.75 -20.89 -24.91
C ASP A 196 9.04 -20.32 -25.52
N LYS A 197 9.55 -19.20 -24.96
CA LYS A 197 10.86 -18.68 -25.33
C LYS A 197 11.98 -19.64 -24.92
N LEU A 198 11.94 -20.17 -23.69
CA LEU A 198 12.91 -21.16 -23.21
C LEU A 198 12.94 -22.39 -24.12
N LYS A 199 11.78 -22.95 -24.51
CA LYS A 199 11.63 -24.10 -25.39
C LYS A 199 12.21 -23.88 -26.81
N LYS A 200 12.14 -22.64 -27.30
CA LYS A 200 12.64 -22.28 -28.64
C LYS A 200 14.13 -21.93 -28.66
N THR A 201 14.74 -21.71 -27.49
CA THR A 201 16.15 -21.36 -27.39
C THR A 201 17.02 -22.59 -27.58
N GLU A 202 17.98 -22.52 -28.49
CA GLU A 202 19.01 -23.55 -28.68
C GLU A 202 20.19 -23.27 -27.73
N TYR A 203 20.69 -24.32 -27.08
CA TYR A 203 21.79 -24.25 -26.13
C TYR A 203 23.00 -25.00 -26.66
N ALA A 204 24.20 -24.59 -26.26
CA ALA A 204 25.45 -25.19 -26.74
C ALA A 204 25.64 -26.65 -26.25
N CYS A 205 25.14 -26.94 -25.04
CA CYS A 205 25.23 -28.30 -24.47
C CYS A 205 24.03 -28.60 -23.57
N TYR A 206 23.91 -29.86 -23.16
CA TYR A 206 22.87 -30.35 -22.25
C TYR A 206 22.87 -29.62 -20.92
N GLU A 207 24.05 -29.36 -20.33
CA GLU A 207 24.16 -28.69 -19.03
C GLU A 207 23.68 -27.23 -19.07
N ASP A 208 23.92 -26.53 -20.17
CA ASP A 208 23.43 -25.15 -20.34
C ASP A 208 21.90 -25.13 -20.46
N ALA A 209 21.30 -26.04 -21.17
CA ALA A 209 19.85 -26.19 -21.28
C ALA A 209 19.22 -26.49 -19.91
N LYS A 210 19.83 -27.41 -19.15
CA LYS A 210 19.38 -27.78 -17.80
C LYS A 210 19.50 -26.61 -16.83
N ARG A 211 20.59 -25.85 -16.88
CA ARG A 211 20.80 -24.65 -16.07
C ARG A 211 19.75 -23.58 -16.39
N ALA A 212 19.45 -23.38 -17.68
CA ALA A 212 18.43 -22.44 -18.10
C ALA A 212 17.02 -22.84 -17.61
N ALA A 213 16.68 -24.13 -17.64
CA ALA A 213 15.43 -24.65 -17.10
C ALA A 213 15.32 -24.42 -15.57
N ASN A 214 16.40 -24.73 -14.83
CA ASN A 214 16.44 -24.49 -13.38
C ASN A 214 16.34 -22.99 -13.03
N THR A 215 17.00 -22.14 -13.83
CA THR A 215 16.90 -20.66 -13.67
C THR A 215 15.47 -20.18 -13.95
N TRP A 216 14.78 -20.80 -14.90
CA TRP A 216 13.38 -20.49 -15.15
C TRP A 216 12.50 -20.87 -13.94
N LEU A 217 12.67 -22.06 -13.37
CA LEU A 217 11.94 -22.49 -12.17
C LEU A 217 12.20 -21.59 -10.97
N SER A 218 13.44 -21.17 -10.73
CA SER A 218 13.76 -20.29 -9.61
C SER A 218 13.07 -18.93 -9.71
N LYS A 219 12.84 -18.43 -10.92
CA LYS A 219 12.09 -17.19 -11.18
C LYS A 219 10.56 -17.37 -11.13
N HIS A 220 10.10 -18.60 -11.30
CA HIS A 220 8.67 -18.93 -11.39
C HIS A 220 8.29 -19.98 -10.34
N GLN A 221 8.51 -19.66 -9.07
CA GLN A 221 8.36 -20.59 -7.93
C GLN A 221 6.96 -21.20 -7.75
N ARG A 222 5.94 -20.64 -8.41
CA ARG A 222 4.55 -21.16 -8.40
C ARG A 222 4.31 -22.26 -9.41
N TYR A 223 5.33 -22.59 -10.24
CA TYR A 223 5.21 -23.55 -11.33
C TYR A 223 6.21 -24.67 -11.16
N GLN A 224 5.87 -25.84 -11.68
CA GLN A 224 6.74 -27.01 -11.72
C GLN A 224 6.74 -27.57 -13.13
N PHE A 225 7.83 -28.21 -13.54
CA PHE A 225 7.82 -29.00 -14.75
C PHE A 225 7.27 -30.40 -14.45
N GLU A 226 6.23 -30.80 -15.14
CA GLU A 226 5.71 -32.15 -15.09
C GLU A 226 6.73 -33.10 -15.73
N LYS A 227 7.35 -32.70 -16.85
CA LYS A 227 8.38 -33.43 -17.57
C LYS A 227 9.36 -32.46 -18.22
N LEU A 228 10.64 -32.71 -18.08
CA LEU A 228 11.71 -32.00 -18.78
C LEU A 228 12.44 -32.98 -19.68
N SER A 229 12.38 -32.79 -21.01
CA SER A 229 13.16 -33.48 -21.99
C SER A 229 14.05 -32.51 -22.76
N ILE A 230 15.33 -32.85 -22.94
CA ILE A 230 16.31 -32.07 -23.67
C ILE A 230 16.80 -32.95 -24.82
N GLU A 231 16.55 -32.52 -26.04
CA GLU A 231 16.89 -33.25 -27.25
C GLU A 231 18.09 -32.61 -27.92
N ALA A 232 19.07 -33.45 -28.29
CA ALA A 232 20.20 -33.02 -29.08
C ALA A 232 19.77 -32.85 -30.55
N LYS A 233 19.97 -31.67 -31.09
CA LYS A 233 19.68 -31.34 -32.48
C LYS A 233 20.98 -31.34 -33.28
N SER A 234 21.16 -32.28 -34.16
CA SER A 234 22.34 -32.27 -35.05
C SER A 234 22.21 -31.10 -36.02
N ARG A 235 23.11 -30.13 -35.91
CA ARG A 235 23.20 -29.02 -36.87
C ARG A 235 24.16 -29.47 -37.97
N ARG A 236 23.67 -29.65 -39.17
CA ARG A 236 24.57 -29.74 -40.35
C ARG A 236 25.32 -28.42 -40.45
N MET A 237 26.62 -28.43 -40.27
CA MET A 237 27.49 -27.28 -40.55
C MET A 237 27.50 -27.05 -42.06
N ASN A 238 26.47 -26.42 -42.58
CA ASN A 238 26.38 -26.06 -43.98
C ASN A 238 26.69 -24.60 -44.20
N GLY A 239 27.93 -24.32 -44.47
CA GLY A 239 28.29 -23.01 -44.96
C GLY A 239 28.87 -23.01 -46.36
N LYS A 240 29.23 -24.11 -46.94
CA LYS A 240 29.88 -24.08 -48.27
C LYS A 240 29.40 -25.23 -49.16
N ARG A 241 28.75 -24.89 -50.27
CA ARG A 241 28.59 -25.75 -51.41
C ARG A 241 29.99 -25.92 -52.04
N GLY A 242 30.65 -27.02 -51.75
CA GLY A 242 31.93 -27.36 -52.33
C GLY A 242 32.44 -28.70 -51.79
N ARG A 243 33.23 -29.42 -52.57
CA ARG A 243 33.87 -30.66 -52.16
C ARG A 243 34.80 -30.41 -50.99
N PRO A 244 34.74 -31.17 -49.87
CA PRO A 244 35.63 -31.03 -48.74
C PRO A 244 37.08 -31.09 -49.20
N LYS A 245 37.93 -30.21 -48.71
CA LYS A 245 39.38 -30.31 -48.96
C LYS A 245 39.90 -31.54 -48.24
N LYS A 246 40.77 -32.28 -48.93
CA LYS A 246 41.40 -33.45 -48.37
C LYS A 246 42.21 -33.05 -47.14
N GLY A 247 41.76 -33.47 -45.94
CA GLY A 247 42.42 -33.13 -44.68
C GLY A 247 41.58 -32.33 -43.66
N GLU A 248 40.28 -32.05 -43.90
CA GLU A 248 39.35 -31.53 -42.89
C GLU A 248 38.37 -32.61 -42.43
#